data_deaf3cfcd90f1347c80450db088be011
#
_entry.id   deaf3cfcd90f1347c80450db088be011
#
_cell.length_a   1.000
_cell.length_b   1.000
_cell.length_c   1.000
_cell.angle_alpha   90.00
_cell.angle_beta   90.00
_cell.angle_gamma   90.00
#
_symmetry.space_group_name_H-M   'P 1'
#
loop_
_entity.id
_entity.type
_entity.pdbx_description
1 polymer ?
#
loop_
_entity_poly.entity_id
_entity_poly.type
_entity_poly.pdbx_seq_one_letter_code
_entity_poly.pdbx_strand_id
1 'polypeptide(L)'
;MNMKNRITLFLLVLCLLIPVTTSAQIRELERSIPEVEGVPSGALIALMDSLTGLPKTDIHSVMVLRHGKVIAEIYPEPFAPEYRHTVYSCSKTFVGAAVGLAISENRLRLTDRVASFFPDQLPDTISANLADMTVRNLLNMTSGVTPDWNMRNGRTDWIRGYLGKTIKVPGKHFDYDSMSSYILSAIVQKVTGMKVLDYLRLKLFKPMHITDISWEVSPEGINTGGWGVYLQSESLAKFGQLLLNRGVWEGKQLLPAEWVDRM
;
A
#
# COMPACT_ATOMS: atom_id res chain seq x y z
N MET A 1 25.71 41.51 47.16
CA MET A 1 25.18 41.14 45.86
C MET A 1 23.65 41.18 45.92
N ASN A 2 23.05 42.12 45.21
CA ASN A 2 21.69 42.61 45.45
C ASN A 2 20.64 41.60 44.96
N MET A 3 19.62 41.34 45.75
CA MET A 3 18.56 40.36 45.48
C MET A 3 17.85 40.52 44.10
N LYS A 4 17.88 41.72 43.55
CA LYS A 4 17.36 42.05 42.21
C LYS A 4 18.15 41.36 41.07
N ASN A 5 19.45 41.13 41.23
CA ASN A 5 20.29 40.47 40.22
C ASN A 5 20.14 38.93 40.17
N ARG A 6 19.60 38.34 41.26
CA ARG A 6 19.34 36.89 41.29
C ARG A 6 18.03 36.50 40.57
N ILE A 7 17.05 37.41 40.61
CA ILE A 7 15.75 37.15 39.95
C ILE A 7 15.89 37.27 38.41
N THR A 8 16.73 38.23 37.93
CA THR A 8 16.96 38.41 36.48
C THR A 8 17.76 37.26 35.88
N LEU A 9 18.68 36.65 36.64
CA LEU A 9 19.44 35.49 36.17
C LEU A 9 18.59 34.20 36.09
N PHE A 10 17.60 34.06 36.99
CA PHE A 10 16.70 32.91 37.00
C PHE A 10 15.68 32.96 35.86
N LEU A 11 15.24 34.15 35.46
CA LEU A 11 14.33 34.35 34.32
C LEU A 11 15.03 34.12 32.97
N LEU A 12 16.32 34.38 32.85
CA LEU A 12 17.11 34.14 31.62
C LEU A 12 17.44 32.66 31.39
N VAL A 13 17.51 31.84 32.44
CA VAL A 13 17.75 30.40 32.33
C VAL A 13 16.46 29.64 32.02
N LEU A 14 15.28 30.18 32.41
CA LEU A 14 13.99 29.52 32.14
C LEU A 14 13.53 29.69 30.69
N CYS A 15 14.03 30.65 29.93
CA CYS A 15 13.71 30.82 28.50
C CYS A 15 14.50 29.89 27.57
N LEU A 16 15.48 29.10 28.07
CA LEU A 16 16.30 28.20 27.25
C LEU A 16 15.81 26.73 27.23
N LEU A 17 14.72 26.45 27.93
CA LEU A 17 14.12 25.10 28.01
C LEU A 17 12.74 25.04 27.36
N ILE A 18 12.49 25.82 26.30
CA ILE A 18 11.34 25.50 25.40
C ILE A 18 11.77 24.26 24.61
N PRO A 19 11.13 23.10 24.81
CA PRO A 19 11.37 21.99 23.92
C PRO A 19 10.97 22.46 22.52
N VAL A 20 11.94 22.56 21.63
CA VAL A 20 11.66 22.63 20.20
C VAL A 20 10.98 21.31 19.89
N THR A 21 9.66 21.29 19.95
CA THR A 21 8.87 20.23 19.36
C THR A 21 9.19 20.29 17.87
N THR A 22 10.16 19.50 17.45
CA THR A 22 10.34 19.18 16.04
C THR A 22 9.03 18.53 15.62
N SER A 23 8.11 19.33 15.09
CA SER A 23 7.03 18.82 14.25
C SER A 23 7.70 17.86 13.29
N ALA A 24 7.31 16.60 13.31
CA ALA A 24 7.81 15.64 12.34
C ALA A 24 7.45 16.22 10.98
N GLN A 25 8.42 16.85 10.35
CA GLN A 25 8.27 17.46 9.05
C GLN A 25 7.89 16.32 8.10
N ILE A 26 6.69 16.40 7.53
CA ILE A 26 6.29 15.48 6.46
C ILE A 26 7.35 15.68 5.39
N ARG A 27 8.20 14.67 5.18
CA ARG A 27 9.29 14.78 4.23
C ARG A 27 8.71 14.52 2.85
N GLU A 28 8.42 15.60 2.15
CA GLU A 28 7.91 15.57 0.77
C GLU A 28 9.01 15.09 -0.19
N LEU A 29 8.58 14.58 -1.35
CA LEU A 29 9.49 14.31 -2.45
C LEU A 29 10.14 15.62 -2.93
N GLU A 30 11.40 15.58 -3.32
CA GLU A 30 12.08 16.74 -3.89
C GLU A 30 11.40 17.16 -5.20
N ARG A 31 11.22 18.47 -5.40
CA ARG A 31 10.74 19.06 -6.67
C ARG A 31 11.93 19.55 -7.48
N SER A 32 11.85 19.42 -8.80
CA SER A 32 12.89 19.89 -9.74
C SER A 32 12.27 20.54 -10.96
N ILE A 33 13.05 21.39 -11.61
CA ILE A 33 12.67 21.98 -12.90
C ILE A 33 12.81 20.89 -13.97
N PRO A 34 11.78 20.65 -14.83
CA PRO A 34 11.79 19.58 -15.82
C PRO A 34 13.04 19.57 -16.73
N GLU A 35 13.49 20.74 -17.17
CA GLU A 35 14.67 20.89 -18.03
C GLU A 35 15.96 20.40 -17.35
N VAL A 36 16.11 20.60 -16.05
CA VAL A 36 17.26 20.10 -15.27
C VAL A 36 17.27 18.57 -15.26
N GLU A 37 16.08 17.97 -15.27
CA GLU A 37 15.92 16.50 -15.33
C GLU A 37 15.85 15.97 -16.79
N GLY A 38 16.12 16.82 -17.78
CA GLY A 38 16.18 16.45 -19.19
C GLY A 38 14.81 16.24 -19.85
N VAL A 39 13.76 16.87 -19.34
CA VAL A 39 12.40 16.84 -19.89
C VAL A 39 11.97 18.26 -20.28
N PRO A 40 11.58 18.52 -21.53
CA PRO A 40 11.05 19.84 -21.91
C PRO A 40 9.72 20.12 -21.19
N SER A 41 9.60 21.24 -20.50
CA SER A 41 8.36 21.66 -19.82
C SER A 41 7.18 21.75 -20.77
N GLY A 42 7.40 22.19 -22.02
CA GLY A 42 6.36 22.22 -23.05
C GLY A 42 5.72 20.85 -23.33
N ALA A 43 6.48 19.74 -23.23
CA ALA A 43 5.93 18.39 -23.38
C ALA A 43 5.02 18.00 -22.20
N LEU A 44 5.40 18.41 -20.99
CA LEU A 44 4.57 18.17 -19.79
C LEU A 44 3.30 19.01 -19.82
N ILE A 45 3.36 20.27 -20.23
CA ILE A 45 2.18 21.12 -20.40
C ILE A 45 1.24 20.48 -21.42
N ALA A 46 1.73 20.09 -22.60
CA ALA A 46 0.90 19.42 -23.61
C ALA A 46 0.28 18.12 -23.11
N LEU A 47 1.00 17.33 -22.29
CA LEU A 47 0.46 16.14 -21.64
C LEU A 47 -0.71 16.51 -20.70
N MET A 48 -0.49 17.49 -19.81
CA MET A 48 -1.51 17.91 -18.84
C MET A 48 -2.77 18.46 -19.54
N ASP A 49 -2.60 19.32 -20.55
CA ASP A 49 -3.70 19.85 -21.36
C ASP A 49 -4.47 18.71 -22.05
N SER A 50 -3.75 17.73 -22.59
CA SER A 50 -4.38 16.56 -23.23
C SER A 50 -5.19 15.74 -22.24
N LEU A 51 -4.65 15.49 -21.04
CA LEU A 51 -5.31 14.69 -20.01
C LEU A 51 -6.55 15.40 -19.46
N THR A 52 -6.46 16.69 -19.15
CA THR A 52 -7.57 17.48 -18.60
C THR A 52 -8.63 17.81 -19.66
N GLY A 53 -8.26 17.83 -20.94
CA GLY A 53 -9.17 18.03 -22.06
C GLY A 53 -9.94 16.79 -22.52
N LEU A 54 -9.61 15.60 -21.99
CA LEU A 54 -10.28 14.36 -22.38
C LEU A 54 -11.75 14.35 -21.90
N PRO A 55 -12.72 14.17 -22.79
CA PRO A 55 -14.13 14.11 -22.40
C PRO A 55 -14.41 12.87 -21.54
N LYS A 56 -15.26 13.03 -20.53
CA LYS A 56 -15.71 11.95 -19.64
C LYS A 56 -14.60 11.31 -18.81
N THR A 57 -13.49 12.00 -18.60
CA THR A 57 -12.45 11.60 -17.64
C THR A 57 -12.61 12.38 -16.34
N ASP A 58 -12.35 11.70 -15.23
CA ASP A 58 -12.38 12.28 -13.90
C ASP A 58 -10.96 12.12 -13.30
N ILE A 59 -10.06 13.02 -13.74
CA ILE A 59 -8.67 13.03 -13.28
C ILE A 59 -8.59 13.83 -11.99
N HIS A 60 -8.24 13.19 -10.89
CA HIS A 60 -8.08 13.83 -9.60
C HIS A 60 -6.69 14.43 -9.41
N SER A 61 -5.69 13.79 -9.96
CA SER A 61 -4.30 14.26 -9.88
C SER A 61 -3.42 13.59 -10.94
N VAL A 62 -2.37 14.29 -11.33
CA VAL A 62 -1.27 13.73 -12.10
C VAL A 62 0.02 14.17 -11.44
N MET A 63 0.93 13.24 -11.20
CA MET A 63 2.26 13.52 -10.67
C MET A 63 3.29 12.76 -11.50
N VAL A 64 4.28 13.47 -12.02
CA VAL A 64 5.36 12.91 -12.84
C VAL A 64 6.67 13.03 -12.08
N LEU A 65 7.33 11.89 -11.91
CA LEU A 65 8.65 11.83 -11.29
C LEU A 65 9.71 11.47 -12.32
N ARG A 66 10.88 12.10 -12.19
CA ARG A 66 12.08 11.71 -12.89
C ARG A 66 13.30 11.83 -11.98
N HIS A 67 14.17 10.83 -12.01
CA HIS A 67 15.34 10.71 -11.13
C HIS A 67 14.98 10.87 -9.63
N GLY A 68 13.80 10.42 -9.23
CA GLY A 68 13.30 10.53 -7.85
C GLY A 68 12.73 11.89 -7.45
N LYS A 69 12.64 12.85 -8.38
CA LYS A 69 12.13 14.19 -8.14
C LYS A 69 10.82 14.42 -8.89
N VAL A 70 9.90 15.14 -8.28
CA VAL A 70 8.66 15.57 -8.94
C VAL A 70 8.99 16.70 -9.91
N ILE A 71 8.71 16.48 -11.19
CA ILE A 71 8.95 17.44 -12.28
C ILE A 71 7.67 18.05 -12.84
N ALA A 72 6.51 17.47 -12.54
CA ALA A 72 5.22 18.06 -12.82
C ALA A 72 4.16 17.46 -11.89
N GLU A 73 3.23 18.28 -11.47
CA GLU A 73 2.04 17.86 -10.72
C GLU A 73 0.87 18.78 -11.00
N ILE A 74 -0.31 18.21 -11.11
CA ILE A 74 -1.58 18.96 -11.22
C ILE A 74 -2.65 18.29 -10.36
N TYR A 75 -3.56 19.10 -9.87
CA TYR A 75 -4.77 18.73 -9.14
C TYR A 75 -5.92 19.56 -9.70
N PRO A 76 -6.67 19.03 -10.71
CA PRO A 76 -7.83 19.73 -11.24
C PRO A 76 -8.88 19.98 -10.15
N GLU A 77 -9.52 21.16 -10.18
CA GLU A 77 -10.63 21.46 -9.26
C GLU A 77 -11.71 20.36 -9.30
N PRO A 78 -12.26 19.89 -8.17
CA PRO A 78 -12.08 20.43 -6.80
C PRO A 78 -10.96 19.76 -5.99
N PHE A 79 -10.06 19.03 -6.62
CA PHE A 79 -9.03 18.24 -5.92
C PHE A 79 -7.82 19.09 -5.50
N ALA A 80 -7.11 18.63 -4.47
CA ALA A 80 -5.95 19.28 -3.90
C ALA A 80 -4.93 18.23 -3.39
N PRO A 81 -3.65 18.61 -3.21
CA PRO A 81 -2.57 17.67 -2.80
C PRO A 81 -2.85 16.91 -1.50
N GLU A 82 -3.55 17.57 -0.57
CA GLU A 82 -3.89 17.01 0.74
C GLU A 82 -5.03 15.99 0.70
N TYR A 83 -5.75 15.87 -0.41
CA TYR A 83 -6.87 14.95 -0.50
C TYR A 83 -6.39 13.51 -0.70
N ARG A 84 -7.05 12.60 0.01
CA ARG A 84 -6.86 11.17 -0.20
C ARG A 84 -7.78 10.66 -1.29
N HIS A 85 -7.23 9.84 -2.15
CA HIS A 85 -7.97 9.17 -3.21
C HIS A 85 -8.05 7.68 -2.94
N THR A 86 -9.16 7.05 -3.29
CA THR A 86 -9.21 5.60 -3.37
C THR A 86 -8.36 5.14 -4.56
N VAL A 87 -7.48 4.20 -4.32
CA VAL A 87 -6.58 3.68 -5.38
C VAL A 87 -7.04 2.33 -5.92
N TYR A 88 -8.26 1.93 -5.56
CA TYR A 88 -8.89 0.71 -6.06
C TYR A 88 -7.90 -0.46 -6.11
N SER A 89 -7.71 -1.06 -7.27
CA SER A 89 -6.88 -2.26 -7.44
C SER A 89 -5.38 -2.05 -7.27
N CYS A 90 -4.88 -0.81 -7.24
CA CYS A 90 -3.49 -0.57 -6.81
C CYS A 90 -3.26 -1.03 -5.36
N SER A 91 -4.33 -1.19 -4.56
CA SER A 91 -4.28 -1.82 -3.23
C SER A 91 -3.61 -3.19 -3.24
N LYS A 92 -3.74 -3.96 -4.32
CA LYS A 92 -3.16 -5.30 -4.48
C LYS A 92 -1.62 -5.28 -4.43
N THR A 93 -1.01 -4.21 -4.95
CA THR A 93 0.46 -4.06 -4.93
C THR A 93 0.97 -3.91 -3.50
N PHE A 94 0.22 -3.22 -2.64
CA PHE A 94 0.55 -3.14 -1.21
C PHE A 94 0.42 -4.50 -0.51
N VAL A 95 -0.60 -5.31 -0.86
CA VAL A 95 -0.70 -6.69 -0.35
C VAL A 95 0.47 -7.53 -0.84
N GLY A 96 0.86 -7.40 -2.12
CA GLY A 96 2.05 -8.06 -2.67
C GLY A 96 3.31 -7.72 -1.88
N ALA A 97 3.51 -6.43 -1.54
CA ALA A 97 4.62 -6.00 -0.70
C ALA A 97 4.56 -6.62 0.71
N ALA A 98 3.37 -6.68 1.33
CA ALA A 98 3.20 -7.30 2.65
C ALA A 98 3.51 -8.80 2.63
N VAL A 99 3.09 -9.51 1.58
CA VAL A 99 3.45 -10.93 1.39
C VAL A 99 4.96 -11.10 1.24
N GLY A 100 5.62 -10.24 0.46
CA GLY A 100 7.07 -10.28 0.29
C GLY A 100 7.83 -10.07 1.60
N LEU A 101 7.38 -9.14 2.42
CA LEU A 101 7.93 -8.92 3.76
C LEU A 101 7.72 -10.13 4.67
N ALA A 102 6.52 -10.71 4.69
CA ALA A 102 6.25 -11.91 5.49
C ALA A 102 7.11 -13.10 5.07
N ILE A 103 7.39 -13.24 3.76
CA ILE A 103 8.30 -14.27 3.23
C ILE A 103 9.74 -13.99 3.68
N SER A 104 10.21 -12.77 3.59
CA SER A 104 11.57 -12.40 4.02
C SER A 104 11.80 -12.59 5.52
N GLU A 105 10.73 -12.52 6.31
CA GLU A 105 10.73 -12.82 7.73
C GLU A 105 10.55 -14.32 8.06
N ASN A 106 10.55 -15.19 7.04
CA ASN A 106 10.32 -16.64 7.17
C ASN A 106 8.96 -17.02 7.81
N ARG A 107 7.96 -16.15 7.70
CA ARG A 107 6.59 -16.37 8.21
C ARG A 107 5.66 -17.01 7.20
N LEU A 108 6.02 -16.98 5.91
CA LEU A 108 5.19 -17.40 4.81
C LEU A 108 6.06 -17.93 3.66
N ARG A 109 5.54 -18.87 2.88
CA ARG A 109 6.17 -19.39 1.67
C ARG A 109 5.18 -19.36 0.51
N LEU A 110 5.67 -19.18 -0.70
CA LEU A 110 4.83 -19.23 -1.92
C LEU A 110 4.15 -20.58 -2.12
N THR A 111 4.73 -21.64 -1.57
CA THR A 111 4.24 -23.03 -1.67
C THR A 111 3.27 -23.43 -0.56
N ASP A 112 3.07 -22.58 0.46
CA ASP A 112 2.17 -22.88 1.56
C ASP A 112 0.73 -23.04 1.02
N ARG A 113 0.03 -24.04 1.54
CA ARG A 113 -1.34 -24.36 1.14
C ARG A 113 -2.32 -23.40 1.77
N VAL A 114 -3.18 -22.80 0.97
CA VAL A 114 -4.15 -21.80 1.46
C VAL A 114 -5.07 -22.37 2.53
N ALA A 115 -5.53 -23.61 2.33
CA ALA A 115 -6.40 -24.29 3.27
C ALA A 115 -5.80 -24.43 4.69
N SER A 116 -4.48 -24.55 4.80
CA SER A 116 -3.81 -24.74 6.10
C SER A 116 -3.89 -23.51 7.02
N PHE A 117 -4.15 -22.33 6.47
CA PHE A 117 -4.31 -21.11 7.26
C PHE A 117 -5.70 -20.97 7.90
N PHE A 118 -6.70 -21.69 7.41
CA PHE A 118 -8.10 -21.46 7.77
C PHE A 118 -8.85 -22.76 8.17
N PRO A 119 -8.32 -23.59 9.10
CA PRO A 119 -8.92 -24.88 9.43
C PRO A 119 -10.39 -24.77 9.87
N ASP A 120 -10.75 -23.68 10.57
CA ASP A 120 -12.10 -23.48 11.10
C ASP A 120 -13.10 -22.93 10.06
N GLN A 121 -12.61 -22.52 8.88
CA GLN A 121 -13.41 -21.93 7.80
C GLN A 121 -13.45 -22.80 6.54
N LEU A 122 -12.90 -24.02 6.60
CA LEU A 122 -12.95 -24.96 5.50
C LEU A 122 -14.41 -25.49 5.30
N PRO A 123 -14.77 -25.82 4.05
CA PRO A 123 -16.02 -26.56 3.80
C PRO A 123 -15.93 -28.00 4.35
N ASP A 124 -17.07 -28.62 4.59
CA ASP A 124 -17.15 -30.02 5.11
C ASP A 124 -16.41 -31.02 4.22
N THR A 125 -16.38 -30.76 2.92
CA THR A 125 -15.62 -31.55 1.97
C THR A 125 -14.54 -30.71 1.29
N ILE A 126 -13.29 -31.05 1.52
CA ILE A 126 -12.13 -30.38 0.90
C ILE A 126 -11.84 -31.05 -0.44
N SER A 127 -12.06 -30.33 -1.54
CA SER A 127 -11.71 -30.82 -2.89
C SER A 127 -10.18 -30.89 -3.04
N ALA A 128 -9.69 -31.78 -3.93
CA ALA A 128 -8.27 -31.86 -4.25
C ALA A 128 -7.72 -30.50 -4.72
N ASN A 129 -8.47 -29.76 -5.51
CA ASN A 129 -8.08 -28.46 -6.01
C ASN A 129 -7.96 -27.39 -4.88
N LEU A 130 -8.85 -27.42 -3.89
CA LEU A 130 -8.71 -26.58 -2.69
C LEU A 130 -7.47 -26.97 -1.89
N ALA A 131 -7.25 -28.26 -1.68
CA ALA A 131 -6.07 -28.77 -0.97
C ALA A 131 -4.76 -28.40 -1.69
N ASP A 132 -4.78 -28.29 -3.01
CA ASP A 132 -3.61 -27.96 -3.83
C ASP A 132 -3.36 -26.47 -4.02
N MET A 133 -4.34 -25.61 -3.72
CA MET A 133 -4.20 -24.16 -3.85
C MET A 133 -3.11 -23.61 -2.95
N THR A 134 -2.19 -22.83 -3.52
CA THR A 134 -1.05 -22.22 -2.81
C THR A 134 -1.14 -20.70 -2.75
N VAL A 135 -0.35 -20.08 -1.88
CA VAL A 135 -0.16 -18.62 -1.81
C VAL A 135 0.24 -18.05 -3.18
N ARG A 136 1.10 -18.76 -3.93
CA ARG A 136 1.49 -18.37 -5.30
C ARG A 136 0.27 -18.27 -6.23
N ASN A 137 -0.67 -19.20 -6.12
CA ASN A 137 -1.85 -19.18 -6.97
C ASN A 137 -2.75 -17.96 -6.72
N LEU A 138 -2.85 -17.53 -5.46
CA LEU A 138 -3.55 -16.29 -5.11
C LEU A 138 -2.84 -15.05 -5.67
N LEU A 139 -1.51 -14.95 -5.51
CA LEU A 139 -0.70 -13.83 -6.01
C LEU A 139 -0.77 -13.68 -7.52
N ASN A 140 -0.72 -14.80 -8.25
CA ASN A 140 -0.74 -14.82 -9.71
C ASN A 140 -2.15 -14.84 -10.29
N MET A 141 -3.20 -14.75 -9.44
CA MET A 141 -4.60 -14.84 -9.86
C MET A 141 -4.91 -16.11 -10.65
N THR A 142 -4.31 -17.22 -10.21
CA THR A 142 -4.51 -18.55 -10.78
C THR A 142 -5.07 -19.55 -9.75
N SER A 143 -5.87 -19.03 -8.82
CA SER A 143 -6.47 -19.83 -7.73
C SER A 143 -7.40 -20.95 -8.24
N GLY A 144 -7.98 -20.75 -9.42
CA GLY A 144 -9.03 -21.62 -9.98
C GLY A 144 -10.43 -21.27 -9.47
N VAL A 145 -10.55 -20.34 -8.53
CA VAL A 145 -11.86 -19.82 -8.09
C VAL A 145 -12.42 -18.88 -9.16
N THR A 146 -13.67 -19.08 -9.54
CA THR A 146 -14.36 -18.13 -10.42
C THR A 146 -14.61 -16.82 -9.66
N PRO A 147 -14.15 -15.68 -10.18
CA PRO A 147 -14.33 -14.39 -9.52
C PRO A 147 -15.80 -14.07 -9.24
N ASP A 148 -16.09 -13.60 -8.05
CA ASP A 148 -17.43 -13.19 -7.65
C ASP A 148 -17.35 -11.94 -6.79
N TRP A 149 -17.55 -10.81 -7.44
CA TRP A 149 -17.49 -9.52 -6.77
C TRP A 149 -18.60 -9.33 -5.72
N ASN A 150 -19.71 -10.07 -5.85
CA ASN A 150 -20.84 -9.96 -4.91
C ASN A 150 -20.56 -10.58 -3.53
N MET A 151 -19.51 -11.39 -3.39
CA MET A 151 -19.11 -11.92 -2.08
C MET A 151 -18.91 -10.83 -1.05
N ARG A 152 -18.43 -9.64 -1.44
CA ARG A 152 -18.25 -8.47 -0.59
C ARG A 152 -19.55 -7.93 0.01
N ASN A 153 -20.69 -8.27 -0.55
CA ASN A 153 -22.00 -7.88 -0.03
C ASN A 153 -22.46 -8.74 1.16
N GLY A 154 -21.78 -9.88 1.38
CA GLY A 154 -21.98 -10.71 2.57
C GLY A 154 -21.55 -9.98 3.84
N ARG A 155 -22.31 -10.14 4.92
CA ARG A 155 -22.03 -9.49 6.21
C ARG A 155 -20.99 -10.22 7.04
N THR A 156 -20.70 -11.49 6.73
CA THR A 156 -19.80 -12.37 7.49
C THR A 156 -19.24 -13.45 6.56
N ASP A 157 -18.20 -14.14 7.04
CA ASP A 157 -17.69 -15.38 6.44
C ASP A 157 -17.16 -15.28 4.99
N TRP A 158 -16.52 -14.18 4.63
CA TRP A 158 -15.92 -14.01 3.31
C TRP A 158 -14.86 -15.10 3.01
N ILE A 159 -14.08 -15.49 4.03
CA ILE A 159 -13.08 -16.55 3.87
C ILE A 159 -13.78 -17.88 3.59
N ARG A 160 -14.75 -18.27 4.43
CA ARG A 160 -15.52 -19.50 4.24
C ARG A 160 -16.23 -19.51 2.88
N GLY A 161 -16.86 -18.40 2.51
CA GLY A 161 -17.51 -18.24 1.22
C GLY A 161 -16.55 -18.42 0.04
N TYR A 162 -15.31 -17.92 0.14
CA TYR A 162 -14.28 -18.11 -0.88
C TYR A 162 -13.83 -19.58 -0.97
N LEU A 163 -13.48 -20.20 0.16
CA LEU A 163 -12.98 -21.57 0.22
C LEU A 163 -14.05 -22.61 -0.13
N GLY A 164 -15.33 -22.29 0.05
CA GLY A 164 -16.47 -23.15 -0.28
C GLY A 164 -16.87 -23.14 -1.76
N LYS A 165 -16.24 -22.33 -2.61
CA LYS A 165 -16.54 -22.28 -4.04
C LYS A 165 -16.02 -23.51 -4.78
N THR A 166 -16.61 -23.78 -5.94
CA THR A 166 -16.04 -24.72 -6.89
C THR A 166 -14.73 -24.18 -7.44
N ILE A 167 -13.67 -24.98 -7.34
CA ILE A 167 -12.31 -24.58 -7.70
C ILE A 167 -11.84 -25.41 -8.88
N LYS A 168 -11.48 -24.78 -9.99
CA LYS A 168 -10.77 -25.38 -11.13
C LYS A 168 -9.33 -25.71 -10.69
N VAL A 169 -8.58 -26.43 -11.52
CA VAL A 169 -7.19 -26.80 -11.21
C VAL A 169 -6.34 -25.53 -11.03
N PRO A 170 -5.77 -25.30 -9.82
CA PRO A 170 -4.95 -24.12 -9.56
C PRO A 170 -3.72 -24.06 -10.46
N GLY A 171 -3.33 -22.86 -10.85
CA GLY A 171 -2.16 -22.62 -11.70
C GLY A 171 -2.39 -22.81 -13.20
N LYS A 172 -3.59 -23.16 -13.65
CA LYS A 172 -3.88 -23.43 -15.07
C LYS A 172 -4.51 -22.26 -15.82
N HIS A 173 -5.31 -21.44 -15.13
CA HIS A 173 -6.06 -20.36 -15.75
C HIS A 173 -5.89 -19.09 -14.93
N PHE A 174 -5.71 -17.99 -15.62
CA PHE A 174 -5.72 -16.65 -15.02
C PHE A 174 -7.18 -16.14 -14.98
N ASP A 175 -7.67 -15.85 -13.80
CA ASP A 175 -8.95 -15.20 -13.57
C ASP A 175 -8.72 -14.03 -12.61
N TYR A 176 -8.87 -12.78 -13.09
CA TYR A 176 -8.65 -11.60 -12.24
C TYR A 176 -9.64 -11.58 -11.09
N ASP A 177 -9.14 -11.78 -9.88
CA ASP A 177 -9.97 -11.97 -8.68
C ASP A 177 -9.49 -11.14 -7.49
N SER A 178 -10.30 -10.16 -7.10
CA SER A 178 -10.01 -9.31 -5.95
C SER A 178 -10.15 -10.05 -4.62
N MET A 179 -10.96 -11.11 -4.56
CA MET A 179 -11.10 -11.92 -3.35
C MET A 179 -9.84 -12.76 -3.08
N SER A 180 -9.11 -13.18 -4.12
CA SER A 180 -7.78 -13.80 -3.95
C SER A 180 -6.84 -12.88 -3.16
N SER A 181 -6.87 -11.57 -3.44
CA SER A 181 -6.06 -10.59 -2.70
C SER A 181 -6.57 -10.36 -1.28
N TYR A 182 -7.88 -10.49 -1.04
CA TYR A 182 -8.45 -10.48 0.30
C TYR A 182 -7.96 -11.70 1.11
N ILE A 183 -7.95 -12.89 0.53
CA ILE A 183 -7.41 -14.09 1.17
C ILE A 183 -5.91 -13.92 1.51
N LEU A 184 -5.13 -13.29 0.63
CA LEU A 184 -3.73 -12.94 0.93
C LEU A 184 -3.63 -11.98 2.12
N SER A 185 -4.51 -10.98 2.19
CA SER A 185 -4.59 -10.06 3.33
C SER A 185 -4.90 -10.81 4.63
N ALA A 186 -5.83 -11.74 4.61
CA ALA A 186 -6.17 -12.61 5.74
C ALA A 186 -4.99 -13.49 6.17
N ILE A 187 -4.26 -14.07 5.21
CA ILE A 187 -3.06 -14.87 5.48
C ILE A 187 -1.97 -14.02 6.15
N VAL A 188 -1.67 -12.82 5.59
CA VAL A 188 -0.69 -11.91 6.19
C VAL A 188 -1.09 -11.55 7.61
N GLN A 189 -2.36 -11.20 7.86
CA GLN A 189 -2.85 -10.91 9.21
C GLN A 189 -2.64 -12.11 10.15
N LYS A 190 -2.89 -13.32 9.68
CA LYS A 190 -2.76 -14.54 10.50
C LYS A 190 -1.29 -14.84 10.87
N VAL A 191 -0.37 -14.73 9.91
CA VAL A 191 1.05 -15.07 10.15
C VAL A 191 1.83 -13.96 10.85
N THR A 192 1.37 -12.70 10.75
CA THR A 192 2.03 -11.56 11.41
C THR A 192 1.38 -11.14 12.72
N GLY A 193 0.12 -11.52 12.95
CA GLY A 193 -0.71 -11.02 14.05
C GLY A 193 -1.20 -9.58 13.87
N MET A 194 -0.98 -8.97 12.70
CA MET A 194 -1.30 -7.57 12.40
C MET A 194 -2.15 -7.46 11.15
N LYS A 195 -3.10 -6.52 11.11
CA LYS A 195 -3.73 -6.13 9.84
C LYS A 195 -2.66 -5.70 8.84
N VAL A 196 -2.89 -5.93 7.55
CA VAL A 196 -1.91 -5.54 6.50
C VAL A 196 -1.52 -4.06 6.61
N LEU A 197 -2.48 -3.17 6.85
CA LEU A 197 -2.20 -1.75 7.02
C LEU A 197 -1.22 -1.49 8.18
N ASP A 198 -1.44 -2.12 9.34
CA ASP A 198 -0.59 -1.90 10.52
C ASP A 198 0.80 -2.50 10.34
N TYR A 199 0.87 -3.67 9.70
CA TYR A 199 2.12 -4.31 9.34
C TYR A 199 2.93 -3.45 8.36
N LEU A 200 2.31 -2.96 7.29
CA LEU A 200 2.95 -2.06 6.33
C LEU A 200 3.28 -0.70 6.93
N ARG A 201 2.44 -0.19 7.85
CA ARG A 201 2.74 1.05 8.57
C ARG A 201 4.05 0.95 9.33
N LEU A 202 4.28 -0.16 9.99
CA LEU A 202 5.53 -0.40 10.72
C LEU A 202 6.72 -0.55 9.79
N LYS A 203 6.57 -1.31 8.70
CA LYS A 203 7.68 -1.76 7.84
C LYS A 203 8.04 -0.80 6.71
N LEU A 204 7.03 -0.13 6.14
CA LEU A 204 7.20 0.73 4.96
C LEU A 204 6.74 2.16 5.21
N PHE A 205 5.49 2.36 5.66
CA PHE A 205 4.91 3.69 5.62
C PHE A 205 5.57 4.66 6.60
N LYS A 206 5.87 4.22 7.83
CA LYS A 206 6.57 5.06 8.81
C LYS A 206 7.99 5.46 8.35
N PRO A 207 8.84 4.53 7.85
CA PRO A 207 10.14 4.89 7.27
C PRO A 207 10.04 5.83 6.06
N MET A 208 8.95 5.76 5.29
CA MET A 208 8.71 6.58 4.11
C MET A 208 7.95 7.88 4.41
N HIS A 209 7.70 8.18 5.69
CA HIS A 209 6.89 9.32 6.12
C HIS A 209 5.51 9.39 5.48
N ILE A 210 4.87 8.23 5.24
CA ILE A 210 3.49 8.10 4.81
C ILE A 210 2.63 7.93 6.06
N THR A 211 1.95 9.00 6.47
CA THR A 211 1.17 9.02 7.72
C THR A 211 -0.33 8.98 7.48
N ASP A 212 -0.80 9.63 6.42
CA ASP A 212 -2.22 9.73 6.07
C ASP A 212 -2.62 8.66 5.08
N ILE A 213 -2.85 7.46 5.60
CA ILE A 213 -3.31 6.28 4.85
C ILE A 213 -4.35 5.52 5.66
N SER A 214 -5.42 5.10 4.99
CA SER A 214 -6.43 4.21 5.56
C SER A 214 -6.75 3.08 4.59
N TRP A 215 -7.34 2.01 5.11
CA TRP A 215 -7.70 0.84 4.32
C TRP A 215 -9.03 0.27 4.84
N GLU A 216 -9.96 0.02 3.94
CA GLU A 216 -11.23 -0.61 4.27
C GLU A 216 -11.01 -1.98 4.92
N VAL A 217 -11.94 -2.35 5.78
CA VAL A 217 -11.93 -3.66 6.43
C VAL A 217 -13.21 -4.43 6.13
N SER A 218 -13.10 -5.74 6.05
CA SER A 218 -14.24 -6.65 5.96
C SER A 218 -14.98 -6.70 7.29
N PRO A 219 -16.19 -7.29 7.34
CA PRO A 219 -16.90 -7.57 8.58
C PRO A 219 -16.09 -8.42 9.57
N GLU A 220 -15.13 -9.21 9.09
CA GLU A 220 -14.21 -10.02 9.90
C GLU A 220 -13.02 -9.21 10.45
N GLY A 221 -12.97 -7.90 10.17
CA GLY A 221 -11.90 -7.03 10.66
C GLY A 221 -10.57 -7.16 9.90
N ILE A 222 -10.59 -7.69 8.69
CA ILE A 222 -9.44 -7.91 7.81
C ILE A 222 -9.42 -6.82 6.73
N ASN A 223 -8.25 -6.24 6.42
CA ASN A 223 -8.17 -5.29 5.30
C ASN A 223 -8.57 -5.96 3.99
N THR A 224 -9.35 -5.24 3.16
CA THR A 224 -9.98 -5.83 1.96
C THR A 224 -8.99 -6.35 0.90
N GLY A 225 -7.73 -5.92 0.96
CA GLY A 225 -6.64 -6.44 0.14
C GLY A 225 -6.74 -6.11 -1.34
N GLY A 226 -7.84 -6.44 -1.98
CA GLY A 226 -8.06 -6.24 -3.41
C GLY A 226 -8.44 -4.81 -3.81
N TRP A 227 -8.82 -3.97 -2.84
CA TRP A 227 -9.28 -2.58 -2.97
C TRP A 227 -9.21 -1.86 -1.62
N GLY A 228 -9.70 -0.63 -1.56
CA GLY A 228 -10.04 0.04 -0.30
C GLY A 228 -8.90 0.79 0.37
N VAL A 229 -7.74 0.94 -0.28
CA VAL A 229 -6.70 1.88 0.18
C VAL A 229 -7.06 3.29 -0.23
N TYR A 230 -6.92 4.22 0.72
CA TYR A 230 -7.05 5.67 0.53
C TYR A 230 -5.76 6.34 0.98
N LEU A 231 -5.12 7.09 0.10
CA LEU A 231 -3.91 7.84 0.38
C LEU A 231 -3.76 9.02 -0.58
N GLN A 232 -2.86 9.95 -0.23
CA GLN A 232 -2.51 11.09 -1.07
C GLN A 232 -1.69 10.64 -2.29
N SER A 233 -1.77 11.41 -3.38
CA SER A 233 -1.03 11.15 -4.62
C SER A 233 0.47 11.04 -4.39
N GLU A 234 1.05 11.92 -3.58
CA GLU A 234 2.47 11.86 -3.23
C GLU A 234 2.85 10.59 -2.47
N SER A 235 1.98 10.10 -1.58
CA SER A 235 2.20 8.83 -0.88
C SER A 235 2.23 7.63 -1.84
N LEU A 236 1.36 7.65 -2.86
CA LEU A 236 1.39 6.64 -3.92
C LEU A 236 2.67 6.74 -4.76
N ALA A 237 3.09 7.97 -5.11
CA ALA A 237 4.33 8.22 -5.85
C ALA A 237 5.57 7.76 -5.08
N LYS A 238 5.64 8.00 -3.76
CA LYS A 238 6.70 7.47 -2.88
C LYS A 238 6.77 5.94 -2.96
N PHE A 239 5.62 5.27 -2.89
CA PHE A 239 5.59 3.81 -3.00
C PHE A 239 6.05 3.34 -4.39
N GLY A 240 5.63 4.01 -5.46
CA GLY A 240 6.14 3.76 -6.82
C GLY A 240 7.66 3.94 -6.91
N GLN A 241 8.21 5.00 -6.30
CA GLN A 241 9.64 5.25 -6.27
C GLN A 241 10.40 4.17 -5.47
N LEU A 242 9.83 3.67 -4.36
CA LEU A 242 10.39 2.53 -3.63
C LEU A 242 10.53 1.29 -4.53
N LEU A 243 9.49 0.97 -5.31
CA LEU A 243 9.53 -0.16 -6.23
C LEU A 243 10.54 0.06 -7.35
N LEU A 244 10.59 1.25 -7.94
CA LEU A 244 11.58 1.62 -8.98
C LEU A 244 13.02 1.46 -8.46
N ASN A 245 13.26 1.78 -7.20
CA ASN A 245 14.54 1.63 -6.51
C ASN A 245 14.75 0.21 -5.93
N ARG A 246 14.01 -0.80 -6.43
CA ARG A 246 14.13 -2.19 -5.99
C ARG A 246 14.03 -2.35 -4.47
N GLY A 247 13.10 -1.59 -3.85
CA GLY A 247 12.83 -1.65 -2.42
C GLY A 247 13.76 -0.83 -1.53
N VAL A 248 14.65 -0.03 -2.09
CA VAL A 248 15.53 0.88 -1.35
C VAL A 248 14.86 2.24 -1.17
N TRP A 249 14.82 2.72 0.06
CA TRP A 249 14.36 4.05 0.44
C TRP A 249 15.39 4.71 1.36
N GLU A 250 15.88 5.89 0.97
CA GLU A 250 16.91 6.64 1.73
C GLU A 250 18.10 5.77 2.18
N GLY A 251 18.61 4.94 1.26
CA GLY A 251 19.74 4.05 1.51
C GLY A 251 19.42 2.79 2.34
N LYS A 252 18.17 2.58 2.72
CA LYS A 252 17.74 1.40 3.49
C LYS A 252 16.90 0.46 2.64
N GLN A 253 17.22 -0.83 2.67
CA GLN A 253 16.38 -1.86 2.05
C GLN A 253 15.13 -2.07 2.91
N LEU A 254 13.97 -1.57 2.44
CA LEU A 254 12.68 -1.73 3.12
C LEU A 254 11.90 -2.94 2.60
N LEU A 255 12.05 -3.27 1.31
CA LEU A 255 11.42 -4.42 0.67
C LEU A 255 12.49 -5.20 -0.11
N PRO A 256 12.58 -6.54 -0.01
CA PRO A 256 13.63 -7.29 -0.69
C PRO A 256 13.66 -7.05 -2.20
N ALA A 257 14.85 -6.77 -2.75
CA ALA A 257 15.01 -6.46 -4.18
C ALA A 257 14.51 -7.59 -5.08
N GLU A 258 14.85 -8.84 -4.75
CA GLU A 258 14.38 -10.02 -5.49
C GLU A 258 12.86 -10.19 -5.48
N TRP A 259 12.20 -9.67 -4.43
CA TRP A 259 10.76 -9.68 -4.37
C TRP A 259 10.16 -8.61 -5.28
N VAL A 260 10.73 -7.40 -5.26
CA VAL A 260 10.30 -6.32 -6.16
C VAL A 260 10.45 -6.74 -7.62
N ASP A 261 11.53 -7.44 -7.98
CA ASP A 261 11.75 -7.96 -9.34
C ASP A 261 10.69 -8.98 -9.78
N ARG A 262 9.91 -9.55 -8.85
CA ARG A 262 8.84 -10.52 -9.11
C ARG A 262 7.44 -9.92 -9.08
N MET A 263 7.31 -8.70 -8.54
CA MET A 263 6.02 -8.00 -8.46
C MET A 263 5.60 -7.44 -9.80
#